data_6c55100d4168c79a85b7a9efa073527a
#
_entry.id   6c55100d4168c79a85b7a9efa073527a
#
_cell.length_a   1.000
_cell.length_b   1.000
_cell.length_c   1.000
_cell.angle_alpha   90.00
_cell.angle_beta   90.00
_cell.angle_gamma   90.00
#
_symmetry.space_group_name_H-M   'P 1'
#
loop_
_entity.id
_entity.type
_entity.pdbx_description
1 polymer ?
#
loop_
_entity_poly.entity_id
_entity_poly.type
_entity_poly.pdbx_seq_one_letter_code
_entity_poly.pdbx_strand_id
1 'polypeptide(L)'
;MDIQNATESEKPINRREFIRKVSVTTCAAATFPWIVRPEVLAASGTVNVLMWSDYLTPGFLQSFKDKTGINVNHTPIGSNEDILYKMKSTSGRGVDICSPTNMRSLQWEPLGLLRPFDRSRIKNLNNVNPAMLVVGDQEWDFGGNGLHWLPHIWGTEGVAWRTDKWTPPRDGEIPSYGDIWQPDMEGKTMMSPHSGMLGAGLHLETTGALEAGAMRKAYTDEAAMRKTWAVVTDFCIKNKSQVKLFWNNADTQRNGLINQDVVVGQTWEGPPITLMQNGAPVQYRAPIEGSLAWIDGMSLSSAAEDLDSIYAFIDYCFTPEPAGKSIDGGGDSDWGSHGYNSAVLGADRFSSDNHNKIFSSVYPGNSLFNLWPWPKEPQWYADVRTEYRNKFVNAWLAQ
;
A
#
# COMPACT_ATOMS: atom_id res chain seq x y z
N MET A 1 -40.44 25.29 -26.66
CA MET A 1 -40.11 24.96 -25.25
C MET A 1 -38.83 24.16 -25.29
N ASP A 2 -37.72 24.88 -25.28
CA ASP A 2 -36.37 24.30 -25.42
C ASP A 2 -35.82 24.08 -24.05
N ILE A 3 -35.46 22.83 -23.76
CA ILE A 3 -34.67 22.48 -22.58
C ILE A 3 -33.24 22.25 -23.07
N GLN A 4 -32.42 23.30 -22.97
CA GLN A 4 -30.96 23.17 -23.09
C GLN A 4 -30.39 22.62 -21.78
N ASN A 5 -29.98 21.36 -21.81
CA ASN A 5 -29.10 20.80 -20.79
C ASN A 5 -27.66 21.26 -21.06
N ALA A 6 -27.20 22.21 -20.27
CA ALA A 6 -25.78 22.55 -20.19
C ALA A 6 -25.10 21.52 -19.29
N THR A 7 -24.32 20.64 -19.86
CA THR A 7 -23.35 19.83 -19.14
C THR A 7 -22.20 20.74 -18.71
N GLU A 8 -22.16 21.16 -17.45
CA GLU A 8 -20.96 21.74 -16.85
C GLU A 8 -19.86 20.65 -16.82
N SER A 9 -18.80 20.88 -17.58
CA SER A 9 -17.59 20.07 -17.46
C SER A 9 -16.94 20.35 -16.10
N GLU A 10 -16.96 19.39 -15.22
CA GLU A 10 -16.27 19.47 -13.94
C GLU A 10 -14.76 19.63 -14.20
N LYS A 11 -14.18 20.71 -13.66
CA LYS A 11 -12.73 20.95 -13.69
C LYS A 11 -12.02 19.93 -12.83
N PRO A 12 -10.87 19.40 -13.29
CA PRO A 12 -10.09 18.43 -12.52
C PRO A 12 -9.62 19.01 -11.18
N ILE A 13 -9.78 18.22 -10.13
CA ILE A 13 -9.44 18.58 -8.75
C ILE A 13 -8.00 18.15 -8.47
N ASN A 14 -7.13 19.06 -8.04
CA ASN A 14 -5.77 18.73 -7.62
C ASN A 14 -5.74 18.15 -6.18
N ARG A 15 -4.58 17.57 -5.75
CA ARG A 15 -4.41 16.95 -4.43
C ARG A 15 -4.91 17.85 -3.28
N ARG A 16 -4.62 19.15 -3.34
CA ARG A 16 -5.08 20.12 -2.32
C ARG A 16 -6.59 20.29 -2.34
N GLU A 17 -7.22 20.27 -3.50
CA GLU A 17 -8.68 20.37 -3.63
C GLU A 17 -9.39 19.08 -3.29
N PHE A 18 -8.80 17.92 -3.59
CA PHE A 18 -9.32 16.62 -3.14
C PHE A 18 -9.28 16.52 -1.61
N ILE A 19 -8.15 16.85 -1.00
CA ILE A 19 -7.99 16.91 0.46
C ILE A 19 -8.93 17.98 1.06
N ARG A 20 -9.13 19.11 0.38
CA ARG A 20 -9.96 20.23 0.85
C ARG A 20 -11.46 20.00 0.69
N LYS A 21 -11.90 19.30 -0.35
CA LYS A 21 -13.32 18.93 -0.52
C LYS A 21 -13.76 17.83 0.47
N VAL A 22 -12.84 17.03 0.96
CA VAL A 22 -13.07 16.10 2.07
C VAL A 22 -12.96 16.80 3.45
N SER A 23 -12.43 18.04 3.51
CA SER A 23 -12.11 18.76 4.75
C SER A 23 -12.91 20.05 4.94
N VAL A 24 -14.17 20.14 4.52
CA VAL A 24 -15.00 21.30 4.91
C VAL A 24 -15.78 20.98 6.17
N THR A 25 -15.06 20.99 7.28
CA THR A 25 -15.59 21.46 8.57
C THR A 25 -14.43 22.21 9.26
N THR A 26 -14.66 23.47 9.48
CA THR A 26 -13.78 24.46 10.11
C THR A 26 -13.17 23.93 11.41
N CYS A 27 -11.85 23.71 11.45
CA CYS A 27 -11.11 23.64 12.70
C CYS A 27 -10.11 24.78 12.74
N ALA A 28 -10.31 25.69 13.70
CA ALA A 28 -9.37 26.72 14.07
C ALA A 28 -8.03 26.08 14.46
N ALA A 29 -6.93 26.59 13.88
CA ALA A 29 -5.57 26.19 14.23
C ALA A 29 -5.29 26.59 15.68
N ALA A 30 -5.45 25.67 16.61
CA ALA A 30 -4.92 25.80 17.96
C ALA A 30 -3.49 25.22 17.95
N THR A 31 -2.49 26.10 18.08
CA THR A 31 -1.13 25.70 18.40
C THR A 31 -1.11 25.24 19.86
N PHE A 32 -1.22 23.91 20.07
CA PHE A 32 -1.02 23.34 21.40
C PHE A 32 0.43 22.90 21.56
N PRO A 33 1.12 23.34 22.61
CA PRO A 33 2.40 22.76 22.98
C PRO A 33 2.18 21.30 23.41
N TRP A 34 2.99 20.42 22.89
CA TRP A 34 3.03 19.01 23.24
C TRP A 34 3.40 18.84 24.72
N ILE A 35 2.42 18.67 25.58
CA ILE A 35 2.65 18.22 26.94
C ILE A 35 2.52 16.71 26.91
N VAL A 36 3.64 16.01 26.69
CA VAL A 36 3.72 14.57 27.02
C VAL A 36 3.48 14.46 28.52
N ARG A 37 2.46 13.71 28.90
CA ARG A 37 2.20 13.52 30.33
C ARG A 37 3.36 12.77 30.96
N PRO A 38 3.78 13.11 32.19
CA PRO A 38 4.86 12.42 32.90
C PRO A 38 4.67 10.90 33.01
N GLU A 39 3.42 10.44 32.99
CA GLU A 39 3.04 9.03 33.06
C GLU A 39 3.49 8.24 31.82
N VAL A 40 3.56 8.86 30.63
CA VAL A 40 4.06 8.23 29.38
C VAL A 40 5.58 8.17 29.38
N LEU A 41 6.25 9.13 30.01
CA LEU A 41 7.71 9.15 30.17
C LEU A 41 8.23 8.09 31.15
N ALA A 42 7.35 7.53 31.99
CA ALA A 42 7.69 6.47 32.94
C ALA A 42 7.50 5.04 32.38
N ALA A 43 6.89 4.90 31.18
CA ALA A 43 6.69 3.60 30.55
C ALA A 43 8.00 3.16 29.88
N SER A 44 8.77 2.29 30.57
CA SER A 44 9.95 1.61 29.99
C SER A 44 9.54 0.40 29.13
N GLY A 45 8.38 0.47 28.49
CA GLY A 45 7.78 -0.61 27.73
C GLY A 45 8.47 -0.87 26.39
N THR A 46 8.08 -1.98 25.77
CA THR A 46 8.48 -2.33 24.40
C THR A 46 7.24 -2.72 23.63
N VAL A 47 7.06 -2.14 22.43
CA VAL A 47 5.98 -2.49 21.50
C VAL A 47 6.52 -3.41 20.42
N ASN A 48 5.94 -4.60 20.28
CA ASN A 48 6.32 -5.58 19.26
C ASN A 48 5.44 -5.42 18.03
N VAL A 49 6.02 -4.91 16.94
CA VAL A 49 5.30 -4.52 15.72
C VAL A 49 5.67 -5.44 14.57
N LEU A 50 4.69 -6.17 14.04
CA LEU A 50 4.77 -6.99 12.84
C LEU A 50 4.25 -6.18 11.66
N MET A 51 5.14 -5.54 10.91
CA MET A 51 4.79 -4.53 9.90
C MET A 51 5.69 -4.62 8.67
N TRP A 52 5.24 -4.05 7.57
CA TRP A 52 5.97 -3.99 6.31
C TRP A 52 7.38 -3.42 6.48
N SER A 53 8.34 -3.97 5.74
CA SER A 53 9.78 -3.84 5.99
C SER A 53 10.30 -2.40 6.00
N ASP A 54 9.67 -1.50 5.28
CA ASP A 54 10.11 -0.12 5.05
C ASP A 54 9.24 0.96 5.73
N TYR A 55 8.13 0.59 6.40
CA TYR A 55 7.20 1.58 6.96
C TYR A 55 7.74 2.34 8.17
N LEU A 56 8.52 1.69 9.02
CA LEU A 56 9.09 2.29 10.21
C LEU A 56 10.52 2.75 9.93
N THR A 57 10.67 4.00 9.51
CA THR A 57 11.98 4.58 9.20
C THR A 57 12.84 4.75 10.47
N PRO A 58 14.18 4.76 10.35
CA PRO A 58 15.06 4.95 11.51
C PRO A 58 14.76 6.20 12.32
N GLY A 59 14.54 7.34 11.64
CA GLY A 59 14.21 8.60 12.31
C GLY A 59 12.86 8.57 13.02
N PHE A 60 11.87 7.88 12.45
CA PHE A 60 10.57 7.68 13.12
C PHE A 60 10.74 6.91 14.44
N LEU A 61 11.46 5.79 14.40
CA LEU A 61 11.68 4.95 15.58
C LEU A 61 12.49 5.68 16.65
N GLN A 62 13.54 6.38 16.25
CA GLN A 62 14.37 7.15 17.17
C GLN A 62 13.58 8.30 17.82
N SER A 63 12.82 9.06 17.01
CA SER A 63 12.00 10.17 17.51
C SER A 63 10.87 9.70 18.44
N PHE A 64 10.27 8.54 18.18
CA PHE A 64 9.30 7.95 19.09
C PHE A 64 9.95 7.60 20.44
N LYS A 65 11.11 6.93 20.40
CA LYS A 65 11.86 6.55 21.59
C LYS A 65 12.28 7.78 22.40
N ASP A 66 12.78 8.83 21.76
CA ASP A 66 13.23 10.05 22.43
C ASP A 66 12.08 10.78 23.12
N LYS A 67 10.87 10.74 22.53
CA LYS A 67 9.68 11.40 23.07
C LYS A 67 9.00 10.61 24.19
N THR A 68 9.10 9.29 24.18
CA THR A 68 8.29 8.42 25.06
C THR A 68 9.10 7.53 25.99
N GLY A 69 10.36 7.27 25.69
CA GLY A 69 11.18 6.28 26.37
C GLY A 69 10.85 4.82 25.98
N ILE A 70 9.82 4.61 25.13
CA ILE A 70 9.35 3.28 24.75
C ILE A 70 10.18 2.78 23.54
N ASN A 71 10.57 1.50 23.59
CA ASN A 71 11.24 0.84 22.49
C ASN A 71 10.21 0.21 21.52
N VAL A 72 10.58 0.10 20.25
CA VAL A 72 9.82 -0.65 19.25
C VAL A 72 10.66 -1.79 18.72
N ASN A 73 10.15 -3.02 18.86
CA ASN A 73 10.70 -4.20 18.19
C ASN A 73 9.97 -4.39 16.87
N HIS A 74 10.57 -3.94 15.78
CA HIS A 74 10.02 -4.12 14.44
C HIS A 74 10.40 -5.50 13.90
N THR A 75 9.41 -6.34 13.63
CA THR A 75 9.57 -7.57 12.83
C THR A 75 9.12 -7.24 11.41
N PRO A 76 10.05 -7.10 10.44
CA PRO A 76 9.72 -6.76 9.07
C PRO A 76 9.05 -7.93 8.35
N ILE A 77 8.05 -7.61 7.50
CA ILE A 77 7.36 -8.58 6.65
C ILE A 77 7.33 -8.09 5.21
N GLY A 78 7.11 -9.04 4.28
CA GLY A 78 7.01 -8.76 2.85
C GLY A 78 5.66 -9.15 2.24
N SER A 79 4.77 -9.80 3.00
CA SER A 79 3.47 -10.23 2.51
C SER A 79 2.41 -10.32 3.60
N ASN A 80 1.13 -10.22 3.22
CA ASN A 80 0.01 -10.48 4.13
C ASN A 80 0.00 -11.93 4.64
N GLU A 81 0.52 -12.86 3.85
CA GLU A 81 0.67 -14.27 4.22
C GLU A 81 1.65 -14.44 5.39
N ASP A 82 2.75 -13.67 5.41
CA ASP A 82 3.72 -13.69 6.51
C ASP A 82 3.07 -13.23 7.81
N ILE A 83 2.28 -12.13 7.75
CA ILE A 83 1.53 -11.65 8.91
C ILE A 83 0.59 -12.72 9.42
N LEU A 84 -0.23 -13.27 8.54
CA LEU A 84 -1.25 -14.26 8.87
C LEU A 84 -0.62 -15.54 9.45
N TYR A 85 0.46 -16.02 8.83
CA TYR A 85 1.21 -17.19 9.29
C TYR A 85 1.79 -16.96 10.69
N LYS A 86 2.47 -15.81 10.90
CA LYS A 86 3.07 -15.47 12.19
C LYS A 86 2.01 -15.39 13.28
N MET A 87 0.92 -14.67 13.05
CA MET A 87 -0.16 -14.51 14.00
C MET A 87 -0.85 -15.84 14.35
N LYS A 88 -1.11 -16.69 13.34
CA LYS A 88 -1.68 -18.03 13.57
C LYS A 88 -0.74 -18.93 14.36
N SER A 89 0.55 -19.00 13.98
CA SER A 89 1.52 -19.92 14.57
C SER A 89 1.80 -19.59 16.04
N THR A 90 1.69 -18.32 16.43
CA THR A 90 1.92 -17.87 17.81
C THR A 90 0.62 -17.64 18.59
N SER A 91 -0.56 -17.76 17.97
CA SER A 91 -1.84 -17.31 18.52
C SER A 91 -1.78 -15.84 18.98
N GLY A 92 -1.14 -15.00 18.17
CA GLY A 92 -0.93 -13.56 18.44
C GLY A 92 0.12 -13.24 19.51
N ARG A 93 0.68 -14.22 20.22
CA ARG A 93 1.65 -13.98 21.29
C ARG A 93 2.99 -13.45 20.74
N GLY A 94 3.54 -12.45 21.43
CA GLY A 94 4.79 -11.79 21.04
C GLY A 94 4.62 -10.82 19.85
N VAL A 95 3.37 -10.49 19.52
CA VAL A 95 3.01 -9.43 18.58
C VAL A 95 1.96 -8.55 19.27
N ASP A 96 2.20 -7.25 19.33
CA ASP A 96 1.26 -6.28 19.88
C ASP A 96 0.43 -5.64 18.76
N ILE A 97 1.10 -5.24 17.68
CA ILE A 97 0.48 -4.65 16.49
C ILE A 97 0.90 -5.44 15.27
N CYS A 98 -0.04 -5.76 14.39
CA CYS A 98 0.24 -6.25 13.05
C CYS A 98 -0.38 -5.35 11.98
N SER A 99 0.13 -5.40 10.74
CA SER A 99 -0.24 -4.47 9.68
C SER A 99 -0.86 -5.15 8.47
N PRO A 100 -2.10 -5.67 8.59
CA PRO A 100 -2.80 -6.27 7.45
C PRO A 100 -3.34 -5.19 6.48
N THR A 101 -3.42 -5.55 5.21
CA THR A 101 -4.02 -4.72 4.16
C THR A 101 -5.55 -4.79 4.22
N ASN A 102 -6.21 -3.68 3.89
CA ASN A 102 -7.67 -3.52 4.01
C ASN A 102 -8.49 -4.66 3.40
N MET A 103 -8.12 -5.19 2.23
CA MET A 103 -8.88 -6.24 1.54
C MET A 103 -8.88 -7.60 2.26
N ARG A 104 -8.13 -7.75 3.35
CA ARG A 104 -7.97 -9.05 4.04
C ARG A 104 -8.97 -9.29 5.17
N SER A 105 -9.88 -8.37 5.47
CA SER A 105 -10.80 -8.43 6.61
C SER A 105 -11.52 -9.78 6.76
N LEU A 106 -12.05 -10.33 5.67
CA LEU A 106 -12.76 -11.62 5.67
C LEU A 106 -11.89 -12.82 6.08
N GLN A 107 -10.57 -12.71 5.97
CA GLN A 107 -9.62 -13.74 6.40
C GLN A 107 -9.29 -13.65 7.89
N TRP A 108 -9.41 -12.44 8.46
CA TRP A 108 -9.05 -12.17 9.87
C TRP A 108 -10.20 -12.38 10.85
N GLU A 109 -11.42 -12.01 10.47
CA GLU A 109 -12.58 -12.09 11.35
C GLU A 109 -12.75 -13.47 12.01
N PRO A 110 -12.71 -14.62 11.26
CA PRO A 110 -12.94 -15.94 11.87
C PRO A 110 -11.80 -16.44 12.75
N LEU A 111 -10.65 -15.74 12.79
CA LEU A 111 -9.47 -16.20 13.54
C LEU A 111 -9.50 -15.81 15.03
N GLY A 112 -10.20 -14.73 15.39
CA GLY A 112 -10.24 -14.22 16.76
C GLY A 112 -8.87 -13.77 17.30
N LEU A 113 -7.92 -13.46 16.42
CA LEU A 113 -6.55 -13.06 16.77
C LEU A 113 -6.39 -11.56 16.99
N LEU A 114 -7.42 -10.79 16.69
CA LEU A 114 -7.44 -9.34 16.86
C LEU A 114 -8.45 -8.95 17.94
N ARG A 115 -8.22 -7.81 18.57
CA ARG A 115 -9.16 -7.16 19.49
C ARG A 115 -9.50 -5.76 19.01
N PRO A 116 -10.69 -5.23 19.34
CA PRO A 116 -11.08 -3.89 18.92
C PRO A 116 -10.24 -2.82 19.62
N PHE A 117 -10.05 -1.71 18.94
CA PHE A 117 -9.43 -0.52 19.51
C PHE A 117 -10.40 0.24 20.41
N ASP A 118 -9.89 0.73 21.54
CA ASP A 118 -10.54 1.79 22.30
C ASP A 118 -10.18 3.16 21.68
N ARG A 119 -11.09 3.70 20.88
CA ARG A 119 -10.88 4.98 20.18
C ARG A 119 -10.64 6.15 21.13
N SER A 120 -11.17 6.09 22.36
CA SER A 120 -10.99 7.15 23.35
C SER A 120 -9.55 7.33 23.81
N ARG A 121 -8.73 6.29 23.64
CA ARG A 121 -7.30 6.28 23.97
C ARG A 121 -6.42 6.84 22.85
N ILE A 122 -6.96 7.09 21.67
CA ILE A 122 -6.22 7.57 20.49
C ILE A 122 -6.55 9.06 20.30
N LYS A 123 -5.71 9.93 20.84
CA LYS A 123 -5.95 11.40 20.85
C LYS A 123 -5.85 11.99 19.45
N ASN A 124 -4.95 11.43 18.63
CA ASN A 124 -4.67 11.88 17.27
C ASN A 124 -5.57 11.21 16.21
N LEU A 125 -6.58 10.45 16.60
CA LEU A 125 -7.50 9.76 15.67
C LEU A 125 -8.16 10.74 14.67
N ASN A 126 -8.44 11.97 15.10
CA ASN A 126 -9.00 13.02 14.23
C ASN A 126 -8.05 13.49 13.11
N ASN A 127 -6.77 13.15 13.18
CA ASN A 127 -5.81 13.40 12.11
C ASN A 127 -5.88 12.34 11.02
N VAL A 128 -6.52 11.21 11.26
CA VAL A 128 -6.68 10.15 10.26
C VAL A 128 -7.69 10.60 9.19
N ASN A 129 -7.38 10.33 7.92
CA ASN A 129 -8.29 10.62 6.81
C ASN A 129 -9.64 9.91 7.02
N PRO A 130 -10.74 10.65 7.16
CA PRO A 130 -12.04 10.05 7.49
C PRO A 130 -12.56 9.11 6.40
N ALA A 131 -12.22 9.33 5.12
CA ALA A 131 -12.63 8.43 4.05
C ALA A 131 -11.93 7.06 4.16
N MET A 132 -10.69 7.02 4.67
CA MET A 132 -9.98 5.77 4.92
C MET A 132 -10.42 5.11 6.23
N LEU A 133 -10.78 5.91 7.23
CA LEU A 133 -11.30 5.38 8.49
C LEU A 133 -12.66 4.68 8.28
N VAL A 134 -13.49 5.19 7.37
CA VAL A 134 -14.76 4.55 6.97
C VAL A 134 -14.54 3.15 6.41
N VAL A 135 -13.44 2.89 5.69
CA VAL A 135 -13.09 1.53 5.24
C VAL A 135 -12.91 0.59 6.43
N GLY A 136 -12.22 1.06 7.48
CA GLY A 136 -12.11 0.31 8.72
C GLY A 136 -13.47 0.04 9.37
N ASP A 137 -14.30 1.06 9.50
CA ASP A 137 -15.63 0.95 10.12
C ASP A 137 -16.56 -0.01 9.35
N GLN A 138 -16.45 -0.07 8.03
CA GLN A 138 -17.28 -0.91 7.19
C GLN A 138 -16.78 -2.34 7.00
N GLU A 139 -15.47 -2.53 7.09
CA GLU A 139 -14.85 -3.79 6.71
C GLU A 139 -14.20 -4.55 7.87
N TRP A 140 -13.86 -3.85 8.96
CA TRP A 140 -13.11 -4.40 10.09
C TRP A 140 -13.82 -4.21 11.44
N ASP A 141 -15.12 -3.94 11.43
CA ASP A 141 -15.96 -4.03 12.62
C ASP A 141 -16.52 -5.45 12.75
N PHE A 142 -15.73 -6.33 13.34
CA PHE A 142 -16.05 -7.75 13.43
C PHE A 142 -17.18 -8.02 14.40
N GLY A 143 -18.32 -8.46 13.85
CA GLY A 143 -19.52 -8.80 14.62
C GLY A 143 -20.14 -7.61 15.37
N GLY A 144 -19.89 -6.38 14.97
CA GLY A 144 -20.39 -5.17 15.67
C GLY A 144 -19.68 -4.90 17.00
N ASN A 145 -18.50 -5.50 17.21
CA ASN A 145 -17.75 -5.37 18.47
C ASN A 145 -16.71 -4.24 18.46
N GLY A 146 -16.74 -3.37 17.45
CA GLY A 146 -15.86 -2.23 17.29
C GLY A 146 -14.74 -2.45 16.29
N LEU A 147 -14.00 -1.39 16.03
CA LEU A 147 -13.00 -1.32 14.98
C LEU A 147 -11.74 -2.13 15.31
N HIS A 148 -11.39 -3.09 14.48
CA HIS A 148 -10.21 -3.95 14.64
C HIS A 148 -9.02 -3.54 13.75
N TRP A 149 -9.15 -2.47 12.98
CA TRP A 149 -8.14 -2.02 12.04
C TRP A 149 -8.19 -0.49 11.86
N LEU A 150 -7.05 0.16 11.85
CA LEU A 150 -6.88 1.60 11.66
C LEU A 150 -6.00 1.86 10.44
N PRO A 151 -6.39 2.72 9.49
CA PRO A 151 -5.58 3.01 8.32
C PRO A 151 -4.27 3.72 8.74
N HIS A 152 -3.16 3.34 8.13
CA HIS A 152 -1.84 3.90 8.45
C HIS A 152 -1.14 4.47 7.21
N ILE A 153 -0.88 3.63 6.22
CA ILE A 153 -0.20 3.97 4.98
C ILE A 153 -1.04 3.45 3.82
N TRP A 154 -1.08 4.20 2.74
CA TRP A 154 -1.73 3.77 1.53
C TRP A 154 -0.83 3.98 0.32
N GLY A 155 -1.10 3.23 -0.72
CA GLY A 155 -0.32 3.32 -1.93
C GLY A 155 -0.94 2.59 -3.11
N THR A 156 -0.16 2.53 -4.15
CA THR A 156 -0.53 1.87 -5.39
C THR A 156 0.53 0.86 -5.81
N GLU A 157 0.12 -0.08 -6.64
CA GLU A 157 1.02 -0.94 -7.39
C GLU A 157 0.75 -0.71 -8.87
N GLY A 158 1.76 -0.20 -9.55
CA GLY A 158 1.69 0.19 -10.95
C GLY A 158 2.96 -0.23 -11.70
N VAL A 159 3.38 0.56 -12.67
CA VAL A 159 4.52 0.23 -13.51
C VAL A 159 5.66 1.22 -13.27
N ALA A 160 6.84 0.67 -12.93
CA ALA A 160 8.11 1.38 -12.84
C ALA A 160 9.01 1.02 -14.01
N TRP A 161 9.82 1.98 -14.47
CA TRP A 161 10.77 1.73 -15.54
C TRP A 161 12.04 2.58 -15.43
N ARG A 162 13.08 2.12 -16.11
CA ARG A 162 14.34 2.86 -16.29
C ARG A 162 14.19 3.84 -17.44
N THR A 163 14.21 5.14 -17.14
CA THR A 163 14.05 6.22 -18.12
C THR A 163 15.21 6.35 -19.10
N ASP A 164 16.38 5.84 -18.72
CA ASP A 164 17.59 5.76 -19.57
C ASP A 164 17.61 4.53 -20.48
N LYS A 165 16.68 3.57 -20.32
CA LYS A 165 16.64 2.33 -21.11
C LYS A 165 15.36 2.14 -21.91
N TRP A 166 14.26 2.76 -21.51
CA TRP A 166 12.97 2.58 -22.14
C TRP A 166 12.01 3.72 -21.81
N THR A 167 11.05 3.95 -22.72
CA THR A 167 9.96 4.91 -22.56
C THR A 167 8.66 4.24 -22.97
N PRO A 168 7.58 4.39 -22.19
CA PRO A 168 6.26 3.87 -22.58
C PRO A 168 5.85 4.39 -23.96
N PRO A 169 5.34 3.53 -24.86
CA PRO A 169 5.08 3.89 -26.27
C PRO A 169 3.80 4.71 -26.47
N ARG A 170 3.11 5.10 -25.39
CA ARG A 170 1.84 5.85 -25.45
C ARG A 170 2.06 7.32 -25.19
N ASP A 171 1.15 8.14 -25.73
CA ASP A 171 1.16 9.59 -25.48
C ASP A 171 1.18 9.89 -23.98
N GLY A 172 1.99 10.87 -23.59
CA GLY A 172 2.20 11.24 -22.20
C GLY A 172 3.00 10.22 -21.39
N GLU A 173 3.66 9.26 -22.04
CA GLU A 173 4.46 8.22 -21.39
C GLU A 173 3.66 7.40 -20.36
N ILE A 174 2.40 7.07 -20.69
CA ILE A 174 1.54 6.28 -19.82
C ILE A 174 1.84 4.78 -20.06
N PRO A 175 2.27 4.02 -19.01
CA PRO A 175 2.55 2.61 -19.16
C PRO A 175 1.27 1.76 -19.23
N SER A 176 1.45 0.48 -19.53
CA SER A 176 0.45 -0.60 -19.37
C SER A 176 1.08 -1.75 -18.63
N TYR A 177 0.30 -2.53 -17.89
CA TYR A 177 0.77 -3.83 -17.40
C TYR A 177 1.19 -4.76 -18.53
N GLY A 178 0.63 -4.54 -19.75
CA GLY A 178 1.02 -5.26 -20.95
C GLY A 178 2.45 -4.98 -21.43
N ASP A 179 3.06 -3.87 -21.03
CA ASP A 179 4.43 -3.54 -21.44
C ASP A 179 5.47 -4.51 -20.86
N ILE A 180 5.16 -5.14 -19.71
CA ILE A 180 6.00 -6.16 -19.07
C ILE A 180 6.14 -7.41 -19.94
N TRP A 181 5.14 -7.69 -20.77
CA TRP A 181 4.98 -8.93 -21.52
C TRP A 181 5.36 -8.80 -23.00
N GLN A 182 5.92 -7.66 -23.43
CA GLN A 182 6.33 -7.46 -24.80
C GLN A 182 7.54 -8.34 -25.18
N PRO A 183 7.64 -8.83 -26.42
CA PRO A 183 8.74 -9.71 -26.84
C PRO A 183 10.14 -9.11 -26.66
N ASP A 184 10.30 -7.80 -26.80
CA ASP A 184 11.58 -7.09 -26.63
C ASP A 184 11.99 -6.92 -25.14
N MET A 185 11.11 -7.32 -24.23
CA MET A 185 11.34 -7.33 -22.78
C MET A 185 11.88 -8.67 -22.24
N GLU A 186 12.27 -9.59 -23.10
CA GLU A 186 12.81 -10.89 -22.68
C GLU A 186 13.98 -10.73 -21.70
N GLY A 187 13.84 -11.34 -20.50
CA GLY A 187 14.84 -11.28 -19.42
C GLY A 187 15.08 -9.91 -18.81
N LYS A 188 14.12 -8.95 -18.97
CA LYS A 188 14.29 -7.55 -18.54
C LYS A 188 13.20 -7.04 -17.60
N THR A 189 12.26 -7.90 -17.19
CA THR A 189 11.15 -7.44 -16.38
C THR A 189 11.12 -8.06 -15.00
N MET A 190 10.40 -7.42 -14.08
CA MET A 190 10.13 -7.95 -12.74
C MET A 190 8.69 -7.74 -12.30
N MET A 191 8.24 -8.60 -11.40
CA MET A 191 6.91 -8.52 -10.81
C MET A 191 6.83 -9.32 -9.52
N SER A 192 5.81 -9.07 -8.69
CA SER A 192 5.39 -10.07 -7.71
C SER A 192 4.73 -11.24 -8.44
N PRO A 193 4.97 -12.48 -8.05
CA PRO A 193 4.33 -13.61 -8.72
C PRO A 193 2.80 -13.69 -8.49
N HIS A 194 2.28 -12.88 -7.55
CA HIS A 194 0.85 -12.77 -7.28
C HIS A 194 0.22 -11.56 -7.96
N SER A 195 0.60 -10.35 -7.55
CA SER A 195 0.01 -9.11 -8.07
C SER A 195 0.38 -8.86 -9.53
N GLY A 196 1.52 -9.36 -9.99
CA GLY A 196 1.87 -9.33 -11.40
C GLY A 196 0.90 -10.11 -12.28
N MET A 197 0.34 -11.23 -11.79
CA MET A 197 -0.74 -11.93 -12.49
C MET A 197 -2.05 -11.11 -12.48
N LEU A 198 -2.32 -10.32 -11.43
CA LEU A 198 -3.47 -9.40 -11.45
C LEU A 198 -3.28 -8.32 -12.53
N GLY A 199 -2.09 -7.72 -12.61
CA GLY A 199 -1.77 -6.76 -13.67
C GLY A 199 -1.93 -7.37 -15.07
N ALA A 200 -1.42 -8.60 -15.27
CA ALA A 200 -1.63 -9.35 -16.51
C ALA A 200 -3.13 -9.55 -16.81
N GLY A 201 -3.93 -9.91 -15.80
CA GLY A 201 -5.37 -10.07 -15.93
C GLY A 201 -6.08 -8.78 -16.34
N LEU A 202 -5.73 -7.65 -15.73
CA LEU A 202 -6.26 -6.34 -16.09
C LEU A 202 -5.88 -5.96 -17.54
N HIS A 203 -4.65 -6.27 -17.95
CA HIS A 203 -4.23 -6.10 -19.34
C HIS A 203 -5.07 -6.96 -20.31
N LEU A 204 -5.29 -8.21 -19.99
CA LEU A 204 -6.12 -9.11 -20.81
C LEU A 204 -7.59 -8.65 -20.87
N GLU A 205 -8.12 -8.10 -19.79
CA GLU A 205 -9.46 -7.50 -19.77
C GLU A 205 -9.52 -6.24 -20.66
N THR A 206 -8.53 -5.35 -20.55
CA THR A 206 -8.45 -4.12 -21.35
C THR A 206 -8.30 -4.39 -22.84
N THR A 207 -7.58 -5.45 -23.22
CA THR A 207 -7.39 -5.87 -24.63
C THR A 207 -8.51 -6.75 -25.16
N GLY A 208 -9.50 -7.11 -24.35
CA GLY A 208 -10.64 -7.95 -24.75
C GLY A 208 -10.34 -9.46 -24.81
N ALA A 209 -9.17 -9.90 -24.33
CA ALA A 209 -8.86 -11.32 -24.17
C ALA A 209 -9.60 -11.95 -22.97
N LEU A 210 -10.00 -11.13 -22.01
CA LEU A 210 -10.99 -11.44 -20.99
C LEU A 210 -12.23 -10.55 -21.15
N GLU A 211 -13.38 -11.03 -20.71
CA GLU A 211 -14.61 -10.25 -20.69
C GLU A 211 -14.48 -9.07 -19.72
N ALA A 212 -15.09 -7.92 -20.04
CA ALA A 212 -15.11 -6.76 -19.17
C ALA A 212 -15.72 -7.11 -17.80
N GLY A 213 -15.03 -6.75 -16.72
CA GLY A 213 -15.42 -7.04 -15.34
C GLY A 213 -15.05 -8.46 -14.85
N ALA A 214 -14.39 -9.28 -15.67
CA ALA A 214 -13.97 -10.63 -15.27
C ALA A 214 -13.03 -10.61 -14.05
N MET A 215 -12.11 -9.64 -13.99
CA MET A 215 -11.17 -9.50 -12.87
C MET A 215 -11.89 -9.16 -11.56
N ARG A 216 -12.94 -8.30 -11.58
CA ARG A 216 -13.73 -8.01 -10.37
C ARG A 216 -14.64 -9.18 -9.98
N LYS A 217 -15.24 -9.85 -10.95
CA LYS A 217 -16.09 -11.03 -10.71
C LYS A 217 -15.32 -12.16 -10.05
N ALA A 218 -14.02 -12.29 -10.34
CA ALA A 218 -13.11 -13.24 -9.71
C ALA A 218 -13.00 -13.12 -8.18
N TYR A 219 -13.45 -12.02 -7.58
CA TYR A 219 -13.47 -11.82 -6.12
C TYR A 219 -14.82 -12.18 -5.47
N THR A 220 -15.84 -12.43 -6.27
CA THR A 220 -17.21 -12.70 -5.76
C THR A 220 -17.71 -14.10 -6.07
N ASP A 221 -17.02 -14.81 -6.97
CA ASP A 221 -17.42 -16.15 -7.45
C ASP A 221 -16.17 -17.01 -7.69
N GLU A 222 -16.03 -18.10 -6.95
CA GLU A 222 -14.86 -18.99 -7.04
C GLU A 222 -14.74 -19.65 -8.43
N ALA A 223 -15.84 -20.07 -9.05
CA ALA A 223 -15.83 -20.68 -10.37
C ALA A 223 -15.41 -19.66 -11.44
N ALA A 224 -15.88 -18.41 -11.32
CA ALA A 224 -15.46 -17.31 -12.17
C ALA A 224 -13.96 -17.02 -11.99
N MET A 225 -13.48 -17.00 -10.74
CA MET A 225 -12.05 -16.84 -10.46
C MET A 225 -11.24 -17.94 -11.15
N ARG A 226 -11.58 -19.20 -10.95
CA ARG A 226 -10.85 -20.32 -11.56
C ARG A 226 -10.79 -20.22 -13.09
N LYS A 227 -11.90 -19.86 -13.73
CA LYS A 227 -11.97 -19.62 -15.18
C LYS A 227 -11.05 -18.48 -15.60
N THR A 228 -11.13 -17.33 -14.93
CA THR A 228 -10.33 -16.14 -15.24
C THR A 228 -8.84 -16.40 -15.00
N TRP A 229 -8.50 -16.97 -13.84
CA TRP A 229 -7.10 -17.22 -13.48
C TRP A 229 -6.45 -18.32 -14.33
N ALA A 230 -7.21 -19.26 -14.89
CA ALA A 230 -6.68 -20.21 -15.88
C ALA A 230 -6.16 -19.46 -17.11
N VAL A 231 -6.95 -18.54 -17.67
CA VAL A 231 -6.55 -17.73 -18.83
C VAL A 231 -5.33 -16.84 -18.52
N VAL A 232 -5.35 -16.17 -17.36
CA VAL A 232 -4.23 -15.33 -16.90
C VAL A 232 -2.96 -16.15 -16.73
N THR A 233 -3.07 -17.33 -16.10
CA THR A 233 -1.93 -18.21 -15.87
C THR A 233 -1.32 -18.71 -17.18
N ASP A 234 -2.16 -19.15 -18.12
CA ASP A 234 -1.70 -19.61 -19.45
C ASP A 234 -0.96 -18.49 -20.19
N PHE A 235 -1.48 -17.26 -20.13
CA PHE A 235 -0.80 -16.07 -20.68
C PHE A 235 0.56 -15.84 -20.01
N CYS A 236 0.63 -15.84 -18.68
CA CYS A 236 1.87 -15.64 -17.93
C CYS A 236 2.91 -16.75 -18.22
N ILE A 237 2.47 -18.02 -18.30
CA ILE A 237 3.35 -19.15 -18.65
C ILE A 237 3.88 -19.02 -20.07
N LYS A 238 3.04 -18.64 -21.03
CA LYS A 238 3.44 -18.46 -22.43
C LYS A 238 4.52 -17.38 -22.57
N ASN A 239 4.45 -16.32 -21.76
CA ASN A 239 5.34 -15.15 -21.82
C ASN A 239 6.35 -15.10 -20.65
N LYS A 240 6.61 -16.22 -19.98
CA LYS A 240 7.44 -16.27 -18.77
C LYS A 240 8.90 -15.84 -18.98
N SER A 241 9.43 -15.94 -20.20
CA SER A 241 10.80 -15.56 -20.55
C SER A 241 11.06 -14.07 -20.41
N GLN A 242 10.03 -13.21 -20.42
CA GLN A 242 10.16 -11.79 -20.15
C GLN A 242 10.56 -11.52 -18.70
N VAL A 243 10.09 -12.36 -17.76
CA VAL A 243 10.31 -12.15 -16.33
C VAL A 243 11.71 -12.59 -15.93
N LYS A 244 12.54 -11.62 -15.56
CA LYS A 244 13.90 -11.85 -15.04
C LYS A 244 13.88 -12.28 -13.58
N LEU A 245 13.06 -11.63 -12.77
CA LEU A 245 12.98 -11.93 -11.34
C LEU A 245 11.58 -11.69 -10.77
N PHE A 246 11.27 -12.44 -9.75
CA PHE A 246 10.16 -12.15 -8.84
C PHE A 246 10.66 -11.42 -7.61
N TRP A 247 9.95 -10.35 -7.24
CA TRP A 247 10.22 -9.63 -6.00
C TRP A 247 9.20 -10.02 -4.91
N ASN A 248 9.62 -9.89 -3.66
CA ASN A 248 8.78 -10.15 -2.48
C ASN A 248 8.92 -9.07 -1.38
N ASN A 249 9.73 -8.04 -1.62
CA ASN A 249 9.91 -6.90 -0.71
C ASN A 249 10.42 -5.67 -1.47
N ALA A 250 10.44 -4.52 -0.79
CA ALA A 250 10.84 -3.24 -1.35
C ALA A 250 12.31 -3.21 -1.81
N ASP A 251 13.21 -3.85 -1.06
CA ASP A 251 14.65 -3.88 -1.40
C ASP A 251 14.92 -4.66 -2.69
N THR A 252 14.22 -5.78 -2.88
CA THR A 252 14.32 -6.55 -4.13
C THR A 252 13.86 -5.73 -5.33
N GLN A 253 12.81 -4.91 -5.17
CA GLN A 253 12.31 -4.01 -6.21
C GLN A 253 13.35 -2.93 -6.57
N ARG A 254 13.90 -2.23 -5.55
CA ARG A 254 14.96 -1.23 -5.75
C ARG A 254 16.19 -1.83 -6.42
N ASN A 255 16.65 -2.95 -5.91
CA ASN A 255 17.83 -3.65 -6.44
C ASN A 255 17.62 -4.14 -7.89
N GLY A 256 16.43 -4.64 -8.21
CA GLY A 256 16.05 -5.05 -9.56
C GLY A 256 16.22 -3.92 -10.57
N LEU A 257 15.68 -2.74 -10.27
CA LEU A 257 15.73 -1.56 -11.14
C LEU A 257 17.16 -1.01 -11.30
N ILE A 258 18.01 -1.05 -10.28
CA ILE A 258 19.31 -0.36 -10.31
C ILE A 258 20.45 -1.32 -10.65
N ASN A 259 20.49 -2.52 -10.07
CA ASN A 259 21.65 -3.40 -10.09
C ASN A 259 21.45 -4.69 -10.91
N GLN A 260 20.23 -5.03 -11.29
CA GLN A 260 19.95 -6.32 -11.96
C GLN A 260 19.39 -6.16 -13.37
N ASP A 261 19.62 -5.01 -14.03
CA ASP A 261 19.22 -4.75 -15.41
C ASP A 261 17.74 -4.93 -15.73
N VAL A 262 16.87 -4.81 -14.73
CA VAL A 262 15.44 -4.70 -14.98
C VAL A 262 15.15 -3.37 -15.66
N VAL A 263 14.40 -3.43 -16.74
CA VAL A 263 14.03 -2.26 -17.55
C VAL A 263 12.64 -1.77 -17.17
N VAL A 264 11.69 -2.69 -17.04
CA VAL A 264 10.29 -2.41 -16.69
C VAL A 264 9.82 -3.41 -15.62
N GLY A 265 9.01 -2.96 -14.68
CA GLY A 265 8.44 -3.86 -13.68
C GLY A 265 7.12 -3.37 -13.11
N GLN A 266 6.26 -4.31 -12.72
CA GLN A 266 5.17 -4.02 -11.82
C GLN A 266 5.73 -3.95 -10.41
N THR A 267 5.52 -2.83 -9.72
CA THR A 267 6.11 -2.54 -8.40
C THR A 267 5.10 -1.85 -7.51
N TRP A 268 5.30 -1.92 -6.21
CA TRP A 268 4.74 -0.91 -5.31
C TRP A 268 5.32 0.46 -5.65
N GLU A 269 4.62 1.54 -5.28
CA GLU A 269 5.08 2.90 -5.60
C GLU A 269 6.28 3.36 -4.77
N GLY A 270 6.37 2.97 -3.51
CA GLY A 270 7.41 3.43 -2.59
C GLY A 270 8.84 3.17 -3.08
N PRO A 271 9.20 1.94 -3.48
CA PRO A 271 10.55 1.62 -3.98
C PRO A 271 11.01 2.50 -5.16
N PRO A 272 10.27 2.65 -6.27
CA PRO A 272 10.69 3.56 -7.33
C PRO A 272 10.67 5.03 -6.91
N ILE A 273 9.72 5.46 -6.06
CA ILE A 273 9.68 6.84 -5.57
C ILE A 273 10.93 7.16 -4.75
N THR A 274 11.38 6.26 -3.87
CA THR A 274 12.63 6.47 -3.12
C THR A 274 13.85 6.53 -4.04
N LEU A 275 13.87 5.76 -5.13
CA LEU A 275 14.92 5.86 -6.15
C LEU A 275 14.88 7.21 -6.88
N MET A 276 13.69 7.70 -7.24
CA MET A 276 13.50 9.01 -7.87
C MET A 276 13.93 10.16 -6.92
N GLN A 277 13.64 10.06 -5.63
CA GLN A 277 14.07 11.01 -4.59
C GLN A 277 15.61 11.11 -4.54
N ASN A 278 16.30 10.00 -4.78
CA ASN A 278 17.76 9.92 -4.81
C ASN A 278 18.35 10.21 -6.21
N GLY A 279 17.56 10.69 -7.17
CA GLY A 279 18.03 11.07 -8.50
C GLY A 279 18.33 9.91 -9.44
N ALA A 280 17.89 8.70 -9.16
CA ALA A 280 18.02 7.57 -10.06
C ALA A 280 17.17 7.77 -11.34
N PRO A 281 17.63 7.25 -12.52
CA PRO A 281 16.88 7.33 -13.77
C PRO A 281 15.71 6.33 -13.79
N VAL A 282 14.76 6.54 -12.90
CA VAL A 282 13.58 5.70 -12.70
C VAL A 282 12.34 6.57 -12.75
N GLN A 283 11.27 6.05 -13.33
CA GLN A 283 9.92 6.64 -13.26
C GLN A 283 8.94 5.57 -12.82
N TYR A 284 7.84 6.02 -12.24
CA TYR A 284 6.69 5.21 -11.84
C TYR A 284 5.41 5.94 -12.19
N ARG A 285 4.42 5.20 -12.73
CA ARG A 285 3.08 5.74 -13.01
C ARG A 285 2.00 4.66 -12.93
N ALA A 286 0.78 5.13 -12.75
CA ALA A 286 -0.41 4.31 -12.96
C ALA A 286 -0.50 3.88 -14.44
N PRO A 287 -0.69 2.58 -14.72
CA PRO A 287 -0.91 2.10 -16.08
C PRO A 287 -2.33 2.44 -16.57
N ILE A 288 -2.54 2.31 -17.88
CA ILE A 288 -3.85 2.57 -18.50
C ILE A 288 -4.99 1.73 -17.91
N GLU A 289 -4.69 0.55 -17.43
CA GLU A 289 -5.64 -0.37 -16.79
C GLU A 289 -6.07 0.07 -15.38
N GLY A 290 -5.36 1.01 -14.80
CA GLY A 290 -5.50 1.47 -13.42
C GLY A 290 -4.52 0.79 -12.46
N SER A 291 -3.88 1.58 -11.59
CA SER A 291 -3.03 1.05 -10.51
C SER A 291 -3.84 0.27 -9.50
N LEU A 292 -3.34 -0.89 -9.09
CA LEU A 292 -3.87 -1.59 -7.92
C LEU A 292 -3.70 -0.69 -6.70
N ALA A 293 -4.80 -0.36 -6.02
CA ALA A 293 -4.78 0.54 -4.86
C ALA A 293 -5.09 -0.23 -3.58
N TRP A 294 -4.33 0.05 -2.54
CA TRP A 294 -4.42 -0.61 -1.24
C TRP A 294 -4.24 0.38 -0.09
N ILE A 295 -4.74 0.00 1.09
CA ILE A 295 -4.51 0.69 2.35
C ILE A 295 -4.02 -0.36 3.36
N ASP A 296 -2.84 -0.14 3.92
CA ASP A 296 -2.35 -0.92 5.05
C ASP A 296 -2.71 -0.23 6.35
N GLY A 297 -3.10 -1.00 7.32
CA GLY A 297 -3.49 -0.47 8.60
C GLY A 297 -2.72 -1.09 9.74
N MET A 298 -3.11 -0.72 10.93
CA MET A 298 -2.67 -1.29 12.18
C MET A 298 -3.83 -2.06 12.82
N SER A 299 -3.57 -3.27 13.27
CA SER A 299 -4.49 -4.11 14.02
C SER A 299 -3.88 -4.53 15.36
N LEU A 300 -4.68 -4.49 16.41
CA LEU A 300 -4.26 -4.82 17.78
C LEU A 300 -4.40 -6.33 18.00
N SER A 301 -3.32 -6.99 18.39
CA SER A 301 -3.36 -8.42 18.74
C SER A 301 -4.27 -8.66 19.95
N SER A 302 -5.05 -9.75 19.90
CA SER A 302 -5.86 -10.17 21.07
C SER A 302 -5.00 -10.59 22.27
N ALA A 303 -3.72 -10.95 22.03
CA ALA A 303 -2.75 -11.33 23.07
C ALA A 303 -1.89 -10.15 23.57
N ALA A 304 -2.12 -8.92 23.10
CA ALA A 304 -1.37 -7.73 23.51
C ALA A 304 -1.65 -7.37 25.00
N GLU A 305 -0.61 -7.06 25.77
CA GLU A 305 -0.69 -6.83 27.22
C GLU A 305 -0.41 -5.38 27.62
N ASP A 306 0.72 -4.77 27.19
CA ASP A 306 1.08 -3.39 27.54
C ASP A 306 0.34 -2.37 26.67
N LEU A 307 -0.95 -2.21 26.97
CA LEU A 307 -1.82 -1.34 26.18
C LEU A 307 -1.41 0.14 26.26
N ASP A 308 -0.76 0.60 27.30
CA ASP A 308 -0.36 2.01 27.43
C ASP A 308 0.75 2.35 26.44
N SER A 309 1.79 1.51 26.37
CA SER A 309 2.86 1.66 25.37
C SER A 309 2.34 1.50 23.94
N ILE A 310 1.43 0.56 23.71
CA ILE A 310 0.84 0.29 22.39
C ILE A 310 0.01 1.50 21.90
N TYR A 311 -0.88 2.04 22.73
CA TYR A 311 -1.68 3.21 22.36
C TYR A 311 -0.83 4.48 22.19
N ALA A 312 0.27 4.61 22.95
CA ALA A 312 1.24 5.70 22.74
C ALA A 312 1.90 5.59 21.35
N PHE A 313 2.23 4.37 20.89
CA PHE A 313 2.78 4.14 19.56
C PHE A 313 1.75 4.46 18.46
N ILE A 314 0.51 3.95 18.61
CA ILE A 314 -0.58 4.21 17.65
C ILE A 314 -0.85 5.72 17.54
N ASP A 315 -0.94 6.40 18.66
CA ASP A 315 -1.17 7.85 18.72
C ASP A 315 -0.03 8.63 18.04
N TYR A 316 1.21 8.17 18.21
CA TYR A 316 2.37 8.73 17.54
C TYR A 316 2.35 8.50 16.02
N CYS A 317 1.93 7.33 15.54
CA CYS A 317 1.75 7.06 14.12
C CYS A 317 0.76 8.04 13.46
N PHE A 318 -0.21 8.57 14.22
CA PHE A 318 -1.19 9.54 13.73
C PHE A 318 -0.79 11.00 13.97
N THR A 319 0.48 11.24 14.30
CA THR A 319 1.03 12.60 14.40
C THR A 319 1.50 13.06 13.01
N PRO A 320 1.05 14.23 12.51
CA PRO A 320 1.37 14.67 11.15
C PRO A 320 2.86 14.82 10.84
N GLU A 321 3.65 15.35 11.80
CA GLU A 321 5.09 15.57 11.58
C GLU A 321 5.88 14.28 11.34
N PRO A 322 5.89 13.28 12.25
CA PRO A 322 6.65 12.05 12.02
C PRO A 322 6.08 11.26 10.83
N ALA A 323 4.75 11.26 10.63
CA ALA A 323 4.14 10.62 9.48
C ALA A 323 4.59 11.24 8.15
N GLY A 324 4.69 12.57 8.08
CA GLY A 324 5.13 13.28 6.88
C GLY A 324 6.61 13.15 6.60
N LYS A 325 7.45 13.27 7.64
CA LYS A 325 8.90 13.05 7.52
C LYS A 325 9.24 11.65 7.04
N SER A 326 8.47 10.63 7.42
CA SER A 326 8.70 9.25 6.99
C SER A 326 8.42 9.01 5.50
N ILE A 327 7.70 9.92 4.82
CA ILE A 327 7.44 9.80 3.38
C ILE A 327 8.74 9.91 2.58
N ASP A 328 9.61 10.90 2.90
CA ASP A 328 10.81 11.20 2.12
C ASP A 328 11.98 11.81 2.94
N GLY A 329 11.93 11.68 4.25
CA GLY A 329 12.91 12.27 5.18
C GLY A 329 12.57 13.71 5.59
N GLY A 330 11.65 14.41 4.91
CA GLY A 330 11.32 15.81 5.21
C GLY A 330 12.50 16.78 5.07
N GLY A 331 13.50 16.42 4.23
CA GLY A 331 14.77 17.16 4.09
C GLY A 331 15.89 16.66 5.00
N ASP A 332 15.65 15.67 5.83
CA ASP A 332 16.65 15.01 6.68
C ASP A 332 16.89 13.57 6.20
N SER A 333 18.08 13.33 5.62
CA SER A 333 18.45 12.00 5.09
C SER A 333 18.53 10.92 6.17
N ASP A 334 18.86 11.30 7.41
CA ASP A 334 19.01 10.36 8.52
C ASP A 334 17.65 9.88 9.04
N TRP A 335 16.56 10.60 8.72
CA TRP A 335 15.21 10.16 9.04
C TRP A 335 14.82 8.89 8.28
N GLY A 336 15.30 8.74 7.05
CA GLY A 336 14.91 7.66 6.13
C GLY A 336 13.58 7.95 5.42
N SER A 337 13.26 7.11 4.45
CA SER A 337 12.10 7.30 3.57
C SER A 337 11.45 5.95 3.23
N HIS A 338 10.11 5.88 3.32
CA HIS A 338 9.36 4.74 2.80
C HIS A 338 8.75 4.98 1.40
N GLY A 339 8.60 6.25 0.98
CA GLY A 339 8.13 6.62 -0.36
C GLY A 339 6.62 6.44 -0.61
N TYR A 340 5.84 6.01 0.38
CA TYR A 340 4.39 5.82 0.28
C TYR A 340 3.62 7.03 0.79
N ASN A 341 2.29 6.97 0.71
CA ASN A 341 1.42 8.02 1.20
C ASN A 341 0.92 7.71 2.61
N SER A 342 0.82 8.75 3.44
CA SER A 342 0.26 8.63 4.78
C SER A 342 -1.26 8.74 4.78
N ALA A 343 -1.93 7.97 5.65
CA ALA A 343 -3.34 8.16 5.96
C ALA A 343 -3.59 9.38 6.88
N VAL A 344 -2.53 10.07 7.34
CA VAL A 344 -2.62 11.18 8.29
C VAL A 344 -2.78 12.51 7.54
N LEU A 345 -3.84 13.25 7.85
CA LEU A 345 -4.12 14.57 7.29
C LEU A 345 -3.01 15.56 7.68
N GLY A 346 -2.52 16.32 6.70
CA GLY A 346 -1.48 17.32 6.91
C GLY A 346 -0.07 16.77 7.05
N ALA A 347 0.14 15.46 6.93
CA ALA A 347 1.46 14.85 6.87
C ALA A 347 2.29 15.40 5.69
N ASP A 348 1.64 15.67 4.56
CA ASP A 348 2.27 16.25 3.36
C ASP A 348 2.99 17.59 3.58
N ARG A 349 2.66 18.31 4.66
CA ARG A 349 3.33 19.56 5.03
C ARG A 349 4.74 19.35 5.58
N PHE A 350 5.04 18.14 6.00
CA PHE A 350 6.31 17.76 6.61
C PHE A 350 7.17 16.90 5.66
N SER A 351 6.66 16.59 4.46
CA SER A 351 7.48 16.07 3.37
C SER A 351 8.18 17.21 2.63
N SER A 352 9.25 16.90 1.89
CA SER A 352 10.05 17.89 1.16
C SER A 352 9.33 18.40 -0.10
N ASP A 353 9.78 19.57 -0.61
CA ASP A 353 9.35 20.08 -1.91
C ASP A 353 9.70 19.11 -3.06
N ASN A 354 10.77 18.31 -2.90
CA ASN A 354 11.14 17.28 -3.87
C ASN A 354 10.09 16.18 -3.96
N HIS A 355 9.56 15.73 -2.82
CA HIS A 355 8.44 14.77 -2.82
C HIS A 355 7.23 15.31 -3.58
N ASN A 356 6.86 16.57 -3.38
CA ASN A 356 5.73 17.17 -4.07
C ASN A 356 5.90 17.20 -5.61
N LYS A 357 7.13 17.43 -6.08
CA LYS A 357 7.47 17.37 -7.51
C LYS A 357 7.36 15.95 -8.05
N ILE A 358 7.94 14.98 -7.32
CA ILE A 358 7.90 13.56 -7.69
C ILE A 358 6.45 13.09 -7.71
N PHE A 359 5.67 13.38 -6.69
CA PHE A 359 4.25 13.02 -6.62
C PHE A 359 3.48 13.55 -7.85
N SER A 360 3.72 14.79 -8.26
CA SER A 360 3.09 15.38 -9.45
C SER A 360 3.53 14.68 -10.74
N SER A 361 4.75 14.13 -10.80
CA SER A 361 5.22 13.35 -11.96
C SER A 361 4.67 11.92 -11.97
N VAL A 362 4.45 11.34 -10.80
CA VAL A 362 3.88 10.00 -10.63
C VAL A 362 2.38 10.00 -10.97
N TYR A 363 1.67 11.05 -10.60
CA TYR A 363 0.24 11.21 -10.81
C TYR A 363 -0.10 12.46 -11.65
N PRO A 364 0.35 12.55 -12.90
CA PRO A 364 0.10 13.72 -13.74
C PRO A 364 -1.39 13.85 -14.08
N GLY A 365 -1.87 15.09 -14.13
CA GLY A 365 -3.21 15.38 -14.63
C GLY A 365 -4.36 14.69 -13.87
N ASN A 366 -4.23 14.46 -12.56
CA ASN A 366 -5.21 13.75 -11.73
C ASN A 366 -5.32 12.24 -11.97
N SER A 367 -4.28 11.60 -12.44
CA SER A 367 -4.26 10.13 -12.63
C SER A 367 -4.52 9.33 -11.33
N LEU A 368 -4.67 9.98 -10.17
CA LEU A 368 -5.26 9.39 -8.96
C LEU A 368 -6.66 8.80 -9.21
N PHE A 369 -7.38 9.24 -10.23
CA PHE A 369 -8.66 8.63 -10.62
C PHE A 369 -8.49 7.35 -11.45
N ASN A 370 -7.31 7.05 -11.95
CA ASN A 370 -7.00 5.80 -12.63
C ASN A 370 -6.51 4.75 -11.64
N LEU A 371 -7.36 4.45 -10.63
CA LEU A 371 -7.10 3.44 -9.61
C LEU A 371 -8.01 2.23 -9.83
N TRP A 372 -7.46 1.08 -9.55
CA TRP A 372 -8.20 -0.17 -9.41
C TRP A 372 -8.18 -0.58 -7.93
N PRO A 373 -9.16 -0.15 -7.12
CA PRO A 373 -9.24 -0.51 -5.72
C PRO A 373 -9.31 -2.01 -5.58
N TRP A 374 -8.39 -2.58 -4.78
CA TRP A 374 -8.29 -4.01 -4.59
C TRP A 374 -9.51 -4.52 -3.82
N PRO A 375 -10.32 -5.43 -4.39
CA PRO A 375 -11.53 -5.91 -3.74
C PRO A 375 -11.22 -6.79 -2.53
N LYS A 376 -12.19 -6.93 -1.60
CA LYS A 376 -12.10 -7.87 -0.49
C LYS A 376 -11.85 -9.30 -0.99
N GLU A 377 -10.94 -9.99 -0.33
CA GLU A 377 -10.58 -11.36 -0.64
C GLU A 377 -11.36 -12.35 0.24
N PRO A 378 -12.31 -13.13 -0.33
CA PRO A 378 -12.94 -14.24 0.39
C PRO A 378 -11.93 -15.28 0.86
N GLN A 379 -12.31 -16.15 1.79
CA GLN A 379 -11.45 -17.22 2.32
C GLN A 379 -10.89 -18.12 1.21
N TRP A 380 -11.73 -18.56 0.29
CA TRP A 380 -11.34 -19.41 -0.83
C TRP A 380 -10.40 -18.74 -1.83
N TYR A 381 -10.38 -17.39 -1.86
CA TYR A 381 -9.56 -16.64 -2.79
C TYR A 381 -8.06 -16.93 -2.61
N ALA A 382 -7.59 -17.01 -1.38
CA ALA A 382 -6.18 -17.25 -1.07
C ALA A 382 -5.72 -18.63 -1.58
N ASP A 383 -6.58 -19.65 -1.47
CA ASP A 383 -6.28 -21.00 -1.93
C ASP A 383 -6.21 -21.06 -3.46
N VAL A 384 -7.22 -20.54 -4.15
CA VAL A 384 -7.25 -20.49 -5.62
C VAL A 384 -6.07 -19.68 -6.15
N ARG A 385 -5.82 -18.50 -5.59
CA ARG A 385 -4.66 -17.67 -5.93
C ARG A 385 -3.35 -18.44 -5.80
N THR A 386 -3.16 -19.13 -4.68
CA THR A 386 -1.93 -19.90 -4.40
C THR A 386 -1.76 -21.03 -5.41
N GLU A 387 -2.83 -21.74 -5.77
CA GLU A 387 -2.80 -22.77 -6.79
C GLU A 387 -2.28 -22.24 -8.13
N TYR A 388 -2.88 -21.17 -8.64
CA TYR A 388 -2.53 -20.62 -9.95
C TYR A 388 -1.16 -19.91 -9.95
N ARG A 389 -0.83 -19.18 -8.88
CA ARG A 389 0.51 -18.61 -8.70
C ARG A 389 1.58 -19.70 -8.75
N ASN A 390 1.39 -20.83 -8.06
CA ASN A 390 2.36 -21.91 -8.05
C ASN A 390 2.51 -22.56 -9.42
N LYS A 391 1.44 -22.69 -10.22
CA LYS A 391 1.55 -23.13 -11.62
C LYS A 391 2.46 -22.24 -12.43
N PHE A 392 2.30 -20.91 -12.32
CA PHE A 392 3.15 -19.95 -13.02
C PHE A 392 4.59 -19.99 -12.54
N VAL A 393 4.83 -19.93 -11.21
CA VAL A 393 6.18 -19.95 -10.64
C VAL A 393 6.92 -21.24 -10.99
N ASN A 394 6.28 -22.38 -10.90
CA ASN A 394 6.90 -23.67 -11.28
C ASN A 394 7.27 -23.73 -12.77
N ALA A 395 6.41 -23.19 -13.64
CA ALA A 395 6.71 -23.10 -15.07
C ALA A 395 7.86 -22.14 -15.37
N TRP A 396 7.99 -21.05 -14.60
CA TRP A 396 9.09 -20.10 -14.70
C TRP A 396 10.41 -20.71 -14.22
N LEU A 397 10.40 -21.44 -13.10
CA LEU A 397 11.60 -22.13 -12.56
C LEU A 397 12.11 -23.26 -13.47
N ALA A 398 11.26 -23.77 -14.36
CA ALA A 398 11.60 -24.86 -15.28
C ALA A 398 12.14 -24.38 -16.64
N GLN A 399 12.46 -23.06 -16.80
CA GLN A 399 13.04 -22.55 -18.06
C GLN A 399 14.55 -22.78 -18.18
#